data_6d32c8eb632d69a14ee80f28def4e730
#
_entry.id   6d32c8eb632d69a14ee80f28def4e730
#
_cell.length_a   1.000
_cell.length_b   1.000
_cell.length_c   1.000
_cell.angle_alpha   90.00
_cell.angle_beta   90.00
_cell.angle_gamma   90.00
#
_symmetry.space_group_name_H-M   'P 1'
#
loop_
_entity.id
_entity.type
_entity.pdbx_description
1 polymer ?
#
loop_
_entity_poly.entity_id
_entity_poly.type
_entity_poly.pdbx_seq_one_letter_code
_entity_poly.pdbx_strand_id
1 'polypeptide(L)'
;MKKNRFLIIAFMLWAVSAMANDVVVSNVSLINQTTTGPLATHYNNVQFSINWKNSWRTSTNESNYDGCWVFVKYRKQSTSVWLHATINSTGHTTPAGSAIQASADGKGIFIHRSANGIGDVTFTNAAIRWNYGIDGVLDNENVEVKVYAVEMVYVPQSPYNLGNASAEGNKFRDGAVDTWFAVTSENAIDCGSAAGQLYAAANFTNSGSIPAAFPKGFQAFWCMKYEFSKQQYVDFLNTLDQTNANLRNHVGATGAVPNMMVTEPEHAANGLSGLSMLAWLDWAALRPMTELEYEKACRGGNNTPAPLEYAWGNTSITAIGTPLNYGNSNETWTSGNANYANGPGLLMRCGALATASSNREQSGATFYGIMEMSGNAAELCVYAGTEGRMFTGNHGDGILSATAEANEANWPSAINELSLLSRGGSYSNANSELQVSSRVYFPQYSYSVFTTIGGRGVRTGE
;
A
#
# COMPACT_ATOMS: atom_id res chain seq x y z
N MET A 1 -17.30 -42.45 29.27
CA MET A 1 -16.61 -41.37 28.55
C MET A 1 -17.56 -40.77 27.54
N LYS A 2 -18.18 -39.63 27.82
CA LYS A 2 -19.11 -38.94 26.92
C LYS A 2 -18.25 -38.07 25.99
N LYS A 3 -18.24 -38.39 24.69
CA LYS A 3 -17.67 -37.55 23.65
C LYS A 3 -18.56 -36.30 23.48
N ASN A 4 -18.16 -35.17 24.04
CA ASN A 4 -18.79 -33.91 23.75
C ASN A 4 -18.43 -33.54 22.28
N ARG A 5 -19.42 -33.67 21.39
CA ARG A 5 -19.33 -33.11 20.05
C ARG A 5 -19.63 -31.61 20.18
N PHE A 6 -18.60 -30.77 20.07
CA PHE A 6 -18.80 -29.36 19.93
C PHE A 6 -19.31 -29.08 18.53
N LEU A 7 -20.47 -28.47 18.46
CA LEU A 7 -21.09 -27.97 17.22
C LEU A 7 -20.49 -26.57 16.97
N ILE A 8 -19.49 -26.51 16.13
CA ILE A 8 -18.99 -25.21 15.62
C ILE A 8 -20.07 -24.73 14.65
N ILE A 9 -20.91 -23.79 15.10
CA ILE A 9 -21.82 -23.06 14.21
C ILE A 9 -20.97 -22.03 13.49
N ALA A 10 -20.46 -22.38 12.32
CA ALA A 10 -19.93 -21.42 11.38
C ALA A 10 -21.11 -20.58 10.88
N PHE A 11 -21.26 -19.36 11.40
CA PHE A 11 -22.10 -18.38 10.74
C PHE A 11 -21.46 -18.07 9.39
N MET A 12 -22.03 -18.60 8.31
CA MET A 12 -21.77 -18.10 6.97
C MET A 12 -22.35 -16.68 6.90
N LEU A 13 -21.57 -15.70 7.33
CA LEU A 13 -21.76 -14.35 6.85
C LEU A 13 -21.38 -14.39 5.36
N TRP A 14 -22.35 -14.09 4.53
CA TRP A 14 -22.09 -13.69 3.15
C TRP A 14 -21.23 -12.41 3.24
N ALA A 15 -19.92 -12.56 3.25
CA ALA A 15 -19.05 -11.46 2.95
C ALA A 15 -19.37 -11.07 1.51
N VAL A 16 -20.09 -9.98 1.33
CA VAL A 16 -20.07 -9.26 0.06
C VAL A 16 -18.60 -8.93 -0.13
N SER A 17 -17.94 -9.63 -1.04
CA SER A 17 -16.55 -9.39 -1.38
C SER A 17 -16.47 -7.97 -1.90
N ALA A 18 -15.90 -7.07 -1.10
CA ALA A 18 -15.51 -5.75 -1.56
C ALA A 18 -14.46 -5.96 -2.66
N MET A 19 -14.81 -5.65 -3.88
CA MET A 19 -13.93 -5.75 -5.04
C MET A 19 -13.20 -4.42 -5.20
N ALA A 20 -12.25 -4.15 -4.30
CA ALA A 20 -11.29 -3.10 -4.52
C ALA A 20 -10.08 -3.71 -5.23
N ASN A 21 -9.70 -3.15 -6.36
CA ASN A 21 -8.51 -3.53 -7.14
C ASN A 21 -8.52 -4.98 -7.67
N ASP A 22 -9.68 -5.53 -7.98
CA ASP A 22 -9.90 -6.88 -8.49
C ASP A 22 -9.43 -8.04 -7.56
N VAL A 23 -8.93 -7.77 -6.35
CA VAL A 23 -8.61 -8.80 -5.36
C VAL A 23 -9.87 -9.22 -4.61
N VAL A 24 -10.19 -10.51 -4.67
CA VAL A 24 -11.35 -11.08 -3.98
C VAL A 24 -10.91 -12.17 -3.02
N VAL A 25 -11.25 -12.02 -1.74
CA VAL A 25 -11.12 -13.05 -0.72
C VAL A 25 -12.48 -13.67 -0.47
N SER A 26 -12.54 -15.00 -0.43
CA SER A 26 -13.78 -15.76 -0.23
C SER A 26 -13.56 -17.03 0.57
N ASN A 27 -14.64 -17.70 0.99
CA ASN A 27 -14.62 -18.98 1.70
C ASN A 27 -13.75 -18.97 2.97
N VAL A 28 -13.81 -17.88 3.75
CA VAL A 28 -13.06 -17.77 5.01
C VAL A 28 -13.63 -18.72 6.05
N SER A 29 -12.76 -19.54 6.64
CA SER A 29 -13.15 -20.47 7.71
C SER A 29 -11.97 -20.81 8.62
N LEU A 30 -12.25 -21.23 9.84
CA LEU A 30 -11.27 -21.78 10.77
C LEU A 30 -11.25 -23.31 10.67
N ILE A 31 -10.05 -23.87 10.51
CA ILE A 31 -9.87 -25.34 10.37
C ILE A 31 -8.68 -25.82 11.21
N ASN A 32 -8.66 -27.10 11.57
CA ASN A 32 -7.49 -27.77 12.17
C ASN A 32 -7.00 -27.13 13.47
N GLN A 33 -7.92 -26.85 14.42
CA GLN A 33 -7.54 -26.35 15.73
C GLN A 33 -6.62 -27.33 16.45
N THR A 34 -5.52 -26.83 17.00
CA THR A 34 -4.54 -27.59 17.79
C THR A 34 -4.46 -26.99 19.18
N THR A 35 -4.68 -27.85 20.18
CA THR A 35 -4.75 -27.50 21.60
C THR A 35 -3.75 -28.30 22.45
N THR A 36 -2.64 -28.72 21.85
CA THR A 36 -1.63 -29.53 22.52
C THR A 36 -0.58 -28.64 23.16
N GLY A 37 -0.31 -28.84 24.45
CA GLY A 37 0.69 -28.10 25.21
C GLY A 37 0.13 -26.87 25.92
N PRO A 38 0.97 -25.91 26.31
CA PRO A 38 0.53 -24.65 26.89
C PRO A 38 -0.26 -23.80 25.89
N LEU A 39 -1.20 -22.99 26.38
CA LEU A 39 -2.06 -22.13 25.54
C LEU A 39 -1.27 -21.32 24.50
N ALA A 40 -0.14 -20.77 24.84
CA ALA A 40 0.70 -19.99 23.92
C ALA A 40 1.20 -20.78 22.70
N THR A 41 1.08 -22.13 22.70
CA THR A 41 1.42 -22.98 21.54
C THR A 41 0.20 -23.36 20.71
N HIS A 42 -1.00 -22.98 21.13
CA HIS A 42 -2.24 -23.32 20.45
C HIS A 42 -2.44 -22.46 19.20
N TYR A 43 -2.96 -23.10 18.15
CA TYR A 43 -3.19 -22.41 16.87
C TYR A 43 -4.41 -22.96 16.14
N ASN A 44 -4.87 -22.19 15.19
CA ASN A 44 -5.86 -22.59 14.20
C ASN A 44 -5.35 -22.18 12.80
N ASN A 45 -5.86 -22.82 11.77
CA ASN A 45 -5.61 -22.39 10.41
C ASN A 45 -6.80 -21.58 9.91
N VAL A 46 -6.52 -20.36 9.44
CA VAL A 46 -7.48 -19.52 8.73
C VAL A 46 -7.42 -19.91 7.27
N GLN A 47 -8.43 -20.63 6.78
CA GLN A 47 -8.55 -21.02 5.38
C GLN A 47 -9.32 -19.96 4.60
N PHE A 48 -8.90 -19.72 3.36
CA PHE A 48 -9.56 -18.80 2.43
C PHE A 48 -9.24 -19.15 0.97
N SER A 49 -10.01 -18.60 0.04
CA SER A 49 -9.67 -18.55 -1.38
C SER A 49 -9.42 -17.11 -1.77
N ILE A 50 -8.48 -16.89 -2.70
CA ILE A 50 -8.13 -15.56 -3.18
C ILE A 50 -7.94 -15.58 -4.69
N ASN A 51 -8.41 -14.54 -5.38
CA ASN A 51 -8.16 -14.33 -6.79
C ASN A 51 -7.93 -12.86 -7.10
N TRP A 52 -7.17 -12.60 -8.15
CA TRP A 52 -7.01 -11.25 -8.73
C TRP A 52 -6.64 -11.35 -10.20
N LYS A 53 -6.84 -10.25 -10.92
CA LYS A 53 -6.62 -10.18 -12.36
C LYS A 53 -5.23 -9.65 -12.71
N ASN A 54 -4.80 -9.93 -13.95
CA ASN A 54 -3.57 -9.39 -14.52
C ASN A 54 -2.34 -9.60 -13.64
N SER A 55 -2.24 -10.77 -13.00
CA SER A 55 -1.05 -11.16 -12.24
C SER A 55 0.10 -11.49 -13.17
N TRP A 56 1.31 -11.17 -12.74
CA TRP A 56 2.54 -11.57 -13.46
C TRP A 56 3.63 -11.99 -12.49
N ARG A 57 4.57 -12.74 -13.04
CA ARG A 57 5.89 -12.99 -12.48
C ARG A 57 6.88 -13.11 -13.63
N THR A 58 8.00 -12.40 -13.55
CA THR A 58 9.10 -12.46 -14.53
C THR A 58 10.44 -12.58 -13.81
N SER A 59 11.39 -13.31 -14.42
CA SER A 59 12.79 -13.42 -13.98
C SER A 59 13.75 -12.68 -14.91
N THR A 60 13.24 -11.93 -15.88
CA THR A 60 14.02 -11.13 -16.84
C THR A 60 13.61 -9.68 -16.76
N ASN A 61 14.45 -8.74 -17.23
CA ASN A 61 14.26 -7.30 -17.20
C ASN A 61 13.95 -6.79 -15.77
N GLU A 62 12.68 -6.57 -15.47
CA GLU A 62 12.20 -6.06 -14.18
C GLU A 62 12.49 -7.05 -13.04
N SER A 63 12.59 -8.35 -13.35
CA SER A 63 12.81 -9.43 -12.38
C SER A 63 11.89 -9.32 -11.15
N ASN A 64 10.62 -9.07 -11.42
CA ASN A 64 9.63 -8.77 -10.39
C ASN A 64 8.32 -9.54 -10.57
N TYR A 65 7.40 -9.34 -9.67
CA TYR A 65 6.10 -9.99 -9.66
C TYR A 65 5.12 -9.21 -8.79
N ASP A 66 3.82 -9.44 -9.02
CA ASP A 66 2.78 -9.04 -8.11
C ASP A 66 2.42 -10.17 -7.14
N GLY A 67 1.70 -9.80 -6.11
CA GLY A 67 1.14 -10.72 -5.11
C GLY A 67 0.19 -9.96 -4.21
N CYS A 68 -0.37 -10.64 -3.23
CA CYS A 68 -1.23 -10.00 -2.23
C CYS A 68 -0.58 -10.07 -0.85
N TRP A 69 -0.54 -8.94 -0.16
CA TRP A 69 -0.38 -8.87 1.28
C TRP A 69 -1.69 -9.30 1.92
N VAL A 70 -1.67 -10.38 2.69
CA VAL A 70 -2.84 -10.95 3.34
C VAL A 70 -2.64 -10.91 4.85
N PHE A 71 -3.59 -10.32 5.56
CA PHE A 71 -3.59 -10.26 7.01
C PHE A 71 -4.97 -10.59 7.58
N VAL A 72 -4.98 -10.96 8.85
CA VAL A 72 -6.20 -11.42 9.53
C VAL A 72 -6.52 -10.50 10.69
N LYS A 73 -7.75 -10.06 10.76
CA LYS A 73 -8.32 -9.46 11.97
C LYS A 73 -9.26 -10.44 12.64
N TYR A 74 -9.25 -10.47 13.96
CA TYR A 74 -10.17 -11.27 14.75
C TYR A 74 -10.85 -10.42 15.83
N ARG A 75 -12.01 -10.86 16.23
CA ARG A 75 -12.78 -10.26 17.32
C ARG A 75 -13.36 -11.37 18.19
N LYS A 76 -13.17 -11.27 19.52
CA LYS A 76 -13.84 -12.14 20.46
C LYS A 76 -15.32 -11.76 20.54
N GLN A 77 -16.22 -12.73 20.60
CA GLN A 77 -17.65 -12.45 20.72
C GLN A 77 -18.01 -11.67 22.00
N SER A 78 -17.18 -11.79 23.02
CA SER A 78 -17.29 -11.07 24.29
C SER A 78 -16.93 -9.58 24.20
N THR A 79 -16.30 -9.13 23.11
CA THR A 79 -15.86 -7.75 22.89
C THR A 79 -16.27 -7.24 21.51
N SER A 80 -16.31 -5.92 21.33
CA SER A 80 -16.54 -5.30 20.02
C SER A 80 -15.24 -4.94 19.29
N VAL A 81 -14.07 -5.17 19.92
CA VAL A 81 -12.77 -4.70 19.43
C VAL A 81 -12.17 -5.71 18.46
N TRP A 82 -11.83 -5.24 17.26
CA TRP A 82 -11.06 -6.00 16.30
C TRP A 82 -9.57 -5.90 16.61
N LEU A 83 -8.89 -7.03 16.62
CA LEU A 83 -7.47 -7.16 16.90
C LEU A 83 -6.76 -7.76 15.68
N HIS A 84 -5.47 -7.56 15.58
CA HIS A 84 -4.64 -8.16 14.54
C HIS A 84 -4.16 -9.55 14.97
N ALA A 85 -4.32 -10.54 14.10
CA ALA A 85 -3.95 -11.92 14.38
C ALA A 85 -2.43 -12.14 14.22
N THR A 86 -1.83 -12.86 15.16
CA THR A 86 -0.41 -13.27 15.07
C THR A 86 -0.27 -14.49 14.17
N ILE A 87 0.31 -14.31 12.99
CA ILE A 87 0.53 -15.35 11.99
C ILE A 87 1.88 -16.02 12.24
N ASN A 88 1.91 -17.35 12.20
CA ASN A 88 3.15 -18.12 12.38
C ASN A 88 4.06 -17.95 11.13
N SER A 89 5.37 -18.12 11.31
CA SER A 89 6.33 -18.08 10.19
C SER A 89 6.25 -19.30 9.27
N THR A 90 5.63 -20.39 9.70
CA THR A 90 5.54 -21.68 8.98
C THR A 90 4.21 -22.39 9.24
N GLY A 91 3.99 -23.53 8.58
CA GLY A 91 2.79 -24.35 8.83
C GLY A 91 1.56 -23.88 8.07
N HIS A 92 1.76 -23.18 6.96
CA HIS A 92 0.73 -22.76 6.03
C HIS A 92 0.40 -23.85 5.01
N THR A 93 -0.82 -23.84 4.48
CA THR A 93 -1.19 -24.63 3.30
C THR A 93 -1.11 -23.75 2.07
N THR A 94 -0.18 -24.07 1.18
CA THR A 94 0.10 -23.32 -0.04
C THR A 94 -0.63 -23.96 -1.22
N PRO A 95 -1.57 -23.27 -1.87
CA PRO A 95 -2.23 -23.78 -3.07
C PRO A 95 -1.26 -24.04 -4.22
N ALA A 96 -1.60 -24.99 -5.09
CA ALA A 96 -0.81 -25.27 -6.29
C ALA A 96 -0.64 -24.00 -7.14
N GLY A 97 0.58 -23.76 -7.65
CA GLY A 97 0.92 -22.60 -8.46
C GLY A 97 1.16 -21.31 -7.68
N SER A 98 0.97 -21.34 -6.36
CA SER A 98 1.29 -20.20 -5.47
C SER A 98 2.56 -20.43 -4.65
N ALA A 99 3.07 -19.37 -4.06
CA ALA A 99 4.02 -19.38 -2.96
C ALA A 99 3.48 -18.50 -1.83
N ILE A 100 3.71 -18.91 -0.59
CA ILE A 100 3.38 -18.15 0.62
C ILE A 100 4.68 -17.79 1.32
N GLN A 101 4.87 -16.51 1.60
CA GLN A 101 5.97 -15.96 2.39
C GLN A 101 5.39 -15.24 3.60
N ALA A 102 5.61 -15.78 4.80
CA ALA A 102 5.20 -15.13 6.03
C ALA A 102 6.14 -13.98 6.37
N SER A 103 5.60 -12.90 6.92
CA SER A 103 6.40 -11.79 7.41
C SER A 103 7.12 -12.15 8.72
N ALA A 104 8.34 -11.64 8.91
CA ALA A 104 9.14 -11.92 10.09
C ALA A 104 8.48 -11.41 11.40
N ASP A 105 7.69 -10.34 11.33
CA ASP A 105 6.95 -9.78 12.45
C ASP A 105 5.64 -10.52 12.77
N GLY A 106 5.28 -11.53 11.97
CA GLY A 106 4.06 -12.32 12.18
C GLY A 106 2.75 -11.58 11.89
N LYS A 107 2.78 -10.47 11.16
CA LYS A 107 1.58 -9.67 10.90
C LYS A 107 0.78 -10.10 9.69
N GLY A 108 1.32 -10.98 8.85
CA GLY A 108 0.62 -11.49 7.67
C GLY A 108 1.52 -12.33 6.77
N ILE A 109 1.04 -12.55 5.56
CA ILE A 109 1.77 -13.28 4.53
C ILE A 109 1.69 -12.55 3.20
N PHE A 110 2.69 -12.76 2.34
CA PHE A 110 2.54 -12.54 0.92
C PHE A 110 2.16 -13.85 0.23
N ILE A 111 1.17 -13.79 -0.68
CA ILE A 111 0.83 -14.89 -1.58
C ILE A 111 0.98 -14.41 -3.02
N HIS A 112 1.72 -15.15 -3.83
CA HIS A 112 2.05 -14.78 -5.20
C HIS A 112 2.25 -16.02 -6.08
N ARG A 113 2.45 -15.83 -7.40
CA ARG A 113 2.82 -16.93 -8.29
C ARG A 113 4.13 -17.59 -7.86
N SER A 114 4.20 -18.92 -7.88
CA SER A 114 5.44 -19.66 -7.63
C SER A 114 6.38 -19.73 -8.84
N ALA A 115 5.88 -19.46 -10.05
CA ALA A 115 6.62 -19.54 -11.32
C ALA A 115 6.27 -18.37 -12.24
N ASN A 116 7.14 -18.08 -13.21
CA ASN A 116 6.91 -17.09 -14.26
C ASN A 116 5.59 -17.34 -14.98
N GLY A 117 4.89 -16.28 -15.30
CA GLY A 117 3.61 -16.32 -15.98
C GLY A 117 2.86 -15.01 -15.92
N ILE A 118 1.81 -14.89 -16.71
CA ILE A 118 0.91 -13.72 -16.79
C ILE A 118 -0.54 -14.18 -16.83
N GLY A 119 -1.45 -13.31 -16.44
CA GLY A 119 -2.91 -13.52 -16.50
C GLY A 119 -3.55 -13.64 -15.12
N ASP A 120 -4.83 -13.92 -15.07
CA ASP A 120 -5.58 -14.02 -13.83
C ASP A 120 -5.12 -15.20 -12.99
N VAL A 121 -5.22 -15.08 -11.68
CA VAL A 121 -4.93 -16.16 -10.73
C VAL A 121 -6.11 -16.41 -9.81
N THR A 122 -6.27 -17.69 -9.44
CA THR A 122 -7.22 -18.14 -8.42
C THR A 122 -6.51 -19.19 -7.58
N PHE A 123 -6.31 -18.88 -6.30
CA PHE A 123 -5.72 -19.80 -5.32
C PHE A 123 -6.80 -20.22 -4.32
N THR A 124 -7.21 -21.46 -4.40
CA THR A 124 -8.27 -22.02 -3.55
C THR A 124 -7.70 -22.73 -2.34
N ASN A 125 -8.39 -22.61 -1.19
CA ASN A 125 -8.03 -23.32 0.04
C ASN A 125 -6.61 -23.00 0.54
N ALA A 126 -6.11 -21.79 0.34
CA ALA A 126 -4.96 -21.31 1.10
C ALA A 126 -5.30 -21.35 2.59
N ALA A 127 -4.37 -21.78 3.44
CA ALA A 127 -4.61 -21.75 4.88
C ALA A 127 -3.37 -21.25 5.61
N ILE A 128 -3.56 -20.23 6.45
CA ILE A 128 -2.50 -19.59 7.21
C ILE A 128 -2.66 -19.89 8.70
N ARG A 129 -1.55 -20.23 9.34
CA ARG A 129 -1.54 -20.60 10.74
C ARG A 129 -1.62 -19.36 11.62
N TRP A 130 -2.71 -19.22 12.35
CA TRP A 130 -2.94 -18.19 13.37
C TRP A 130 -2.62 -18.73 14.75
N ASN A 131 -1.66 -18.15 15.44
CA ASN A 131 -1.27 -18.51 16.79
C ASN A 131 -2.18 -17.86 17.84
N TYR A 132 -3.47 -18.25 17.85
CA TYR A 132 -4.50 -17.62 18.66
C TYR A 132 -4.19 -17.64 20.16
N GLY A 133 -3.45 -18.65 20.62
CA GLY A 133 -3.07 -18.76 22.02
C GLY A 133 -2.06 -17.67 22.45
N ILE A 134 -1.18 -17.19 21.54
CA ILE A 134 -0.33 -16.02 21.76
C ILE A 134 -1.20 -14.77 21.90
N ASP A 135 -2.25 -14.67 21.11
CA ASP A 135 -3.19 -13.54 21.12
C ASP A 135 -4.17 -13.61 22.33
N GLY A 136 -3.97 -14.55 23.24
CA GLY A 136 -4.78 -14.68 24.46
C GLY A 136 -6.23 -15.13 24.20
N VAL A 137 -6.50 -15.83 23.08
CA VAL A 137 -7.79 -16.44 22.80
C VAL A 137 -7.81 -17.85 23.42
N LEU A 138 -8.89 -18.19 24.13
CA LEU A 138 -9.06 -19.51 24.74
C LEU A 138 -9.62 -20.51 23.73
N ASP A 139 -9.35 -21.81 23.95
CA ASP A 139 -9.75 -22.90 23.03
C ASP A 139 -11.25 -23.00 22.78
N ASN A 140 -12.05 -22.57 23.74
CA ASN A 140 -13.51 -22.59 23.70
C ASN A 140 -14.14 -21.21 23.51
N GLU A 141 -13.32 -20.19 23.23
CA GLU A 141 -13.79 -18.83 23.01
C GLU A 141 -14.31 -18.67 21.57
N ASN A 142 -15.50 -18.10 21.42
CA ASN A 142 -16.05 -17.83 20.11
C ASN A 142 -15.41 -16.56 19.54
N VAL A 143 -14.93 -16.67 18.31
CA VAL A 143 -14.30 -15.58 17.59
C VAL A 143 -14.93 -15.39 16.22
N GLU A 144 -14.92 -14.16 15.76
CA GLU A 144 -15.13 -13.78 14.37
C GLU A 144 -13.78 -13.47 13.75
N VAL A 145 -13.56 -13.92 12.52
CA VAL A 145 -12.33 -13.64 11.76
C VAL A 145 -12.66 -12.98 10.43
N LYS A 146 -11.84 -12.02 10.03
CA LYS A 146 -11.88 -11.41 8.70
C LYS A 146 -10.49 -11.48 8.07
N VAL A 147 -10.43 -11.86 6.81
CA VAL A 147 -9.20 -11.89 6.01
C VAL A 147 -9.24 -10.73 5.05
N TYR A 148 -8.23 -9.89 5.10
CA TYR A 148 -8.04 -8.75 4.20
C TYR A 148 -6.87 -9.01 3.28
N ALA A 149 -6.95 -8.47 2.07
CA ALA A 149 -5.89 -8.60 1.08
C ALA A 149 -5.66 -7.28 0.35
N VAL A 150 -4.40 -6.96 0.13
CA VAL A 150 -3.95 -5.79 -0.62
C VAL A 150 -3.01 -6.23 -1.72
N GLU A 151 -3.30 -5.87 -2.97
CA GLU A 151 -2.45 -6.21 -4.11
C GLU A 151 -1.17 -5.39 -4.09
N MET A 152 -0.03 -6.07 -4.15
CA MET A 152 1.30 -5.49 -3.99
C MET A 152 2.20 -5.90 -5.16
N VAL A 153 3.18 -5.07 -5.45
CA VAL A 153 4.23 -5.32 -6.44
C VAL A 153 5.58 -5.40 -5.73
N TYR A 154 6.33 -6.46 -5.98
CA TYR A 154 7.68 -6.61 -5.48
C TYR A 154 8.64 -5.72 -6.27
N VAL A 155 9.32 -4.81 -5.59
CA VAL A 155 10.37 -3.94 -6.10
C VAL A 155 11.72 -4.52 -5.67
N PRO A 156 12.53 -5.08 -6.59
CA PRO A 156 13.77 -5.76 -6.23
C PRO A 156 14.84 -4.83 -5.64
N GLN A 157 15.70 -5.41 -4.81
CA GLN A 157 16.90 -4.72 -4.36
C GLN A 157 17.79 -4.37 -5.57
N SER A 158 18.11 -3.12 -5.72
CA SER A 158 19.09 -2.64 -6.73
C SER A 158 19.49 -1.20 -6.47
N PRO A 159 20.68 -0.77 -6.93
CA PRO A 159 20.96 0.65 -7.09
C PRO A 159 19.96 1.32 -8.02
N TYR A 160 19.76 2.62 -7.86
CA TYR A 160 18.91 3.42 -8.75
C TYR A 160 19.34 4.89 -8.73
N ASN A 161 18.80 5.67 -9.67
CA ASN A 161 19.11 7.08 -9.83
C ASN A 161 17.92 7.93 -9.37
N LEU A 162 18.19 8.89 -8.47
CA LEU A 162 17.24 9.79 -7.85
C LEU A 162 17.33 11.17 -8.52
N GLY A 163 16.21 11.76 -8.91
CA GLY A 163 16.20 13.01 -9.68
C GLY A 163 16.57 12.78 -11.15
N ASN A 164 16.90 13.85 -11.85
CA ASN A 164 17.31 13.81 -13.25
C ASN A 164 18.11 15.09 -13.65
N ALA A 165 18.52 15.19 -14.92
CA ALA A 165 19.23 16.33 -15.50
C ALA A 165 18.30 17.27 -16.28
N SER A 166 17.16 17.68 -15.70
CA SER A 166 16.16 18.55 -16.35
C SER A 166 15.69 19.69 -15.44
N ALA A 167 14.80 20.54 -15.94
CA ALA A 167 14.26 21.69 -15.22
C ALA A 167 13.02 21.36 -14.35
N GLU A 168 12.82 20.10 -13.94
CA GLU A 168 11.70 19.74 -13.07
C GLU A 168 11.77 20.45 -11.71
N GLY A 169 10.59 20.79 -11.18
CA GLY A 169 10.48 21.59 -9.96
C GLY A 169 11.04 20.91 -8.72
N ASN A 170 12.06 21.54 -8.12
CA ASN A 170 12.66 21.14 -6.83
C ASN A 170 13.16 19.67 -6.77
N LYS A 171 13.47 19.08 -7.91
CA LYS A 171 13.98 17.70 -8.00
C LYS A 171 15.23 17.46 -7.17
N PHE A 172 15.47 16.22 -6.84
CA PHE A 172 16.76 15.78 -6.29
C PHE A 172 17.88 15.83 -7.34
N ARG A 173 19.12 16.04 -6.89
CA ARG A 173 20.32 16.06 -7.72
C ARG A 173 21.58 15.81 -6.89
N ASP A 174 22.68 15.55 -7.56
CA ASP A 174 24.00 15.37 -6.95
C ASP A 174 24.65 16.75 -6.68
N GLY A 175 24.64 17.19 -5.45
CA GLY A 175 25.13 18.52 -5.07
C GLY A 175 24.43 19.64 -5.82
N ALA A 176 25.16 20.71 -6.13
CA ALA A 176 24.65 21.83 -6.91
C ALA A 176 24.68 21.60 -8.43
N VAL A 177 25.15 20.42 -8.89
CA VAL A 177 25.23 20.05 -10.31
C VAL A 177 23.88 19.54 -10.79
N ASP A 178 23.52 19.87 -12.02
CA ASP A 178 22.23 19.46 -12.59
C ASP A 178 22.31 18.03 -13.17
N THR A 179 22.48 17.06 -12.28
CA THR A 179 22.52 15.61 -12.59
C THR A 179 21.79 14.83 -11.51
N TRP A 180 21.48 13.57 -11.77
CA TRP A 180 20.86 12.68 -10.78
C TRP A 180 21.83 12.26 -9.68
N PHE A 181 21.31 11.90 -8.53
CA PHE A 181 22.04 11.33 -7.40
C PHE A 181 21.90 9.80 -7.40
N ALA A 182 23.02 9.06 -7.36
CA ALA A 182 22.99 7.60 -7.34
C ALA A 182 22.80 7.05 -5.92
N VAL A 183 21.72 6.32 -5.68
CA VAL A 183 21.47 5.56 -4.45
C VAL A 183 22.00 4.15 -4.63
N THR A 184 23.09 3.81 -3.93
CA THR A 184 23.81 2.52 -4.11
C THR A 184 23.77 1.62 -2.88
N SER A 185 23.18 2.07 -1.78
CA SER A 185 23.01 1.32 -0.52
C SER A 185 21.98 1.98 0.38
N GLU A 186 21.66 1.34 1.52
CA GLU A 186 20.88 1.94 2.60
C GLU A 186 21.75 2.73 3.61
N ASN A 187 23.04 2.94 3.35
CA ASN A 187 23.89 3.77 4.20
C ASN A 187 23.37 5.21 4.30
N ALA A 188 23.82 5.94 5.31
CA ALA A 188 23.47 7.35 5.45
C ALA A 188 23.88 8.14 4.18
N ILE A 189 23.04 9.10 3.79
CA ILE A 189 23.30 10.00 2.66
C ILE A 189 23.53 11.40 3.19
N ASP A 190 24.71 11.96 2.95
CA ASP A 190 25.00 13.35 3.28
C ASP A 190 24.22 14.30 2.37
N CYS A 191 23.72 15.39 2.95
CA CYS A 191 22.93 16.39 2.25
C CYS A 191 23.68 17.70 2.17
N GLY A 192 23.74 18.29 0.97
CA GLY A 192 24.44 19.54 0.74
C GLY A 192 24.73 19.82 -0.72
N SER A 193 25.43 20.91 -1.00
CA SER A 193 25.73 21.38 -2.35
C SER A 193 27.04 20.82 -2.96
N ALA A 194 27.83 20.05 -2.21
CA ALA A 194 29.05 19.43 -2.73
C ALA A 194 28.70 18.17 -3.56
N ALA A 195 29.57 17.82 -4.50
CA ALA A 195 29.45 16.60 -5.29
C ALA A 195 29.41 15.37 -4.36
N GLY A 196 28.55 14.40 -4.66
CA GLY A 196 28.31 13.22 -3.83
C GLY A 196 27.34 13.47 -2.66
N GLN A 197 26.78 14.65 -2.51
CA GLN A 197 25.75 14.97 -1.52
C GLN A 197 24.39 15.13 -2.18
N LEU A 198 23.35 14.64 -1.50
CA LEU A 198 21.99 14.83 -1.99
C LEU A 198 21.56 16.29 -1.79
N TYR A 199 21.03 16.89 -2.85
CA TYR A 199 20.62 18.28 -2.90
C TYR A 199 19.27 18.47 -3.59
N ALA A 200 18.50 19.47 -3.18
CA ALA A 200 17.38 20.02 -3.94
C ALA A 200 17.33 21.55 -3.79
N ALA A 201 16.85 22.26 -4.81
CA ALA A 201 16.86 23.72 -4.85
C ALA A 201 15.92 24.35 -3.80
N ALA A 202 14.80 23.70 -3.51
CA ALA A 202 13.84 24.10 -2.47
C ALA A 202 13.13 22.87 -1.89
N ASN A 203 12.35 23.07 -0.84
CA ASN A 203 11.60 22.03 -0.15
C ASN A 203 12.48 20.84 0.28
N PHE A 204 13.69 21.13 0.78
CA PHE A 204 14.63 20.13 1.26
C PHE A 204 15.66 20.76 2.22
N THR A 205 16.13 19.99 3.17
CA THR A 205 17.19 20.41 4.10
C THR A 205 18.53 20.01 3.55
N ASN A 206 19.23 20.94 2.91
CA ASN A 206 20.55 20.75 2.29
C ASN A 206 21.70 20.78 3.33
N SER A 207 21.52 20.07 4.46
CA SER A 207 22.53 19.92 5.51
C SER A 207 22.28 18.68 6.35
N GLY A 208 23.30 18.23 7.07
CA GLY A 208 23.24 16.97 7.83
C GLY A 208 23.17 15.75 6.94
N SER A 209 22.61 14.68 7.42
CA SER A 209 22.46 13.44 6.65
C SER A 209 21.08 12.81 6.80
N ILE A 210 20.64 12.06 5.80
CA ILE A 210 19.53 11.10 5.90
C ILE A 210 20.09 9.85 6.58
N PRO A 211 19.60 9.45 7.78
CA PRO A 211 20.17 8.34 8.53
C PRO A 211 20.07 6.99 7.79
N ALA A 212 20.94 6.04 8.12
CA ALA A 212 20.90 4.68 7.55
C ALA A 212 19.56 3.96 7.78
N ALA A 213 18.89 4.24 8.88
CA ALA A 213 17.59 3.65 9.21
C ALA A 213 16.43 4.18 8.35
N PHE A 214 16.55 5.36 7.73
CA PHE A 214 15.51 5.89 6.82
C PHE A 214 15.54 5.10 5.52
N PRO A 215 14.42 4.49 5.07
CA PRO A 215 14.38 3.70 3.83
C PRO A 215 14.71 4.54 2.59
N LYS A 216 15.72 4.13 1.86
CA LYS A 216 16.17 4.83 0.65
C LYS A 216 15.71 4.17 -0.65
N GLY A 217 15.07 3.00 -0.55
CA GLY A 217 14.63 2.24 -1.72
C GLY A 217 15.73 1.41 -2.39
N PHE A 218 16.94 1.34 -1.83
CA PHE A 218 17.95 0.41 -2.34
C PHE A 218 17.58 -1.05 -2.04
N GLN A 219 17.16 -1.35 -0.81
CA GLN A 219 16.65 -2.67 -0.44
C GLN A 219 15.34 -2.98 -1.17
N ALA A 220 15.02 -4.27 -1.27
CA ALA A 220 13.75 -4.71 -1.81
C ALA A 220 12.59 -4.27 -0.92
N PHE A 221 11.47 -3.95 -1.55
CA PHE A 221 10.22 -3.67 -0.85
C PHE A 221 9.01 -4.04 -1.70
N TRP A 222 7.90 -4.28 -1.04
CA TRP A 222 6.61 -4.40 -1.66
C TRP A 222 5.90 -3.05 -1.67
N CYS A 223 5.38 -2.66 -2.81
CA CYS A 223 4.59 -1.43 -2.98
C CYS A 223 3.16 -1.80 -3.39
N MET A 224 2.17 -1.17 -2.81
CA MET A 224 0.79 -1.35 -3.27
C MET A 224 0.71 -1.09 -4.77
N LYS A 225 0.07 -2.02 -5.51
CA LYS A 225 -0.05 -1.93 -6.97
C LYS A 225 -0.85 -0.70 -7.37
N TYR A 226 -1.84 -0.36 -6.58
CA TYR A 226 -2.74 0.78 -6.73
C TYR A 226 -2.74 1.65 -5.48
N GLU A 227 -3.29 2.86 -5.57
CA GLU A 227 -3.73 3.61 -4.39
C GLU A 227 -4.75 2.76 -3.61
N PHE A 228 -4.83 2.90 -2.27
CA PHE A 228 -5.91 2.19 -1.58
C PHE A 228 -7.27 2.80 -1.94
N SER A 229 -8.26 1.92 -2.14
CA SER A 229 -9.57 2.34 -2.59
C SER A 229 -10.44 2.85 -1.44
N LYS A 230 -11.54 3.55 -1.79
CA LYS A 230 -12.55 3.95 -0.82
C LYS A 230 -13.12 2.74 -0.07
N GLN A 231 -13.28 1.58 -0.73
CA GLN A 231 -13.76 0.37 -0.07
C GLN A 231 -12.76 -0.17 0.95
N GLN A 232 -11.49 -0.24 0.60
CA GLN A 232 -10.45 -0.67 1.55
C GLN A 232 -10.40 0.25 2.78
N TYR A 233 -10.66 1.54 2.58
CA TYR A 233 -10.75 2.48 3.69
C TYR A 233 -12.03 2.26 4.52
N VAL A 234 -13.17 1.99 3.90
CA VAL A 234 -14.43 1.66 4.61
C VAL A 234 -14.32 0.34 5.38
N ASP A 235 -13.61 -0.63 4.84
CA ASP A 235 -13.32 -1.89 5.55
C ASP A 235 -12.56 -1.63 6.85
N PHE A 236 -11.62 -0.71 6.86
CA PHE A 236 -10.96 -0.22 8.06
C PHE A 236 -11.95 0.45 9.03
N LEU A 237 -12.76 1.42 8.55
CA LEU A 237 -13.76 2.10 9.38
C LEU A 237 -14.72 1.09 10.05
N ASN A 238 -15.11 0.05 9.34
CA ASN A 238 -16.00 -1.01 9.83
C ASN A 238 -15.36 -1.94 10.89
N THR A 239 -14.08 -1.76 11.19
CA THR A 239 -13.41 -2.44 12.32
C THR A 239 -13.26 -1.55 13.56
N LEU A 240 -13.59 -0.27 13.47
CA LEU A 240 -13.53 0.69 14.57
C LEU A 240 -14.83 0.70 15.36
N ASP A 241 -14.86 1.37 16.51
CA ASP A 241 -16.10 1.82 17.12
C ASP A 241 -16.70 3.01 16.35
N GLN A 242 -17.98 3.31 16.57
CA GLN A 242 -18.68 4.33 15.80
C GLN A 242 -18.08 5.73 15.96
N THR A 243 -17.57 6.09 17.13
CA THR A 243 -16.98 7.40 17.40
C THR A 243 -15.69 7.59 16.58
N ASN A 244 -14.82 6.61 16.64
CA ASN A 244 -13.57 6.59 15.90
C ASN A 244 -13.80 6.46 14.38
N ALA A 245 -14.79 5.65 13.96
CA ALA A 245 -15.17 5.57 12.56
C ALA A 245 -15.63 6.92 12.01
N ASN A 246 -16.45 7.66 12.75
CA ASN A 246 -16.89 9.02 12.37
C ASN A 246 -15.71 10.01 12.34
N LEU A 247 -14.78 9.92 13.29
CA LEU A 247 -13.59 10.78 13.35
C LEU A 247 -12.66 10.56 12.13
N ARG A 248 -12.54 9.32 11.67
CA ARG A 248 -11.67 8.94 10.53
C ARG A 248 -12.41 8.95 9.18
N ASN A 249 -13.71 9.20 9.13
CA ASN A 249 -14.50 9.16 7.90
C ASN A 249 -14.26 10.37 7.01
N HIS A 250 -13.22 10.32 6.19
CA HIS A 250 -12.91 11.34 5.20
C HIS A 250 -13.37 10.96 3.78
N VAL A 251 -13.73 9.70 3.55
CA VAL A 251 -14.16 9.21 2.21
C VAL A 251 -15.66 9.36 1.96
N GLY A 252 -16.39 9.96 2.90
CA GLY A 252 -17.84 10.16 2.78
C GLY A 252 -18.66 8.89 2.95
N ALA A 253 -18.17 7.92 3.72
CA ALA A 253 -18.91 6.70 4.02
C ALA A 253 -20.18 7.03 4.84
N THR A 254 -21.25 6.31 4.57
CA THR A 254 -22.56 6.46 5.20
C THR A 254 -22.97 5.18 5.93
N GLY A 255 -23.93 5.27 6.84
CA GLY A 255 -24.37 4.15 7.67
C GLY A 255 -23.65 4.09 9.01
N ALA A 256 -23.74 2.97 9.68
CA ALA A 256 -23.13 2.74 10.99
C ALA A 256 -22.25 1.49 10.95
N VAL A 257 -21.18 1.49 11.77
CA VAL A 257 -20.35 0.30 11.96
C VAL A 257 -21.20 -0.89 12.45
N PRO A 258 -20.98 -2.10 12.00
CA PRO A 258 -19.96 -2.56 11.06
C PRO A 258 -20.40 -2.56 9.58
N ASN A 259 -21.38 -1.78 9.20
CA ASN A 259 -22.02 -1.79 7.87
C ASN A 259 -21.97 -0.41 7.18
N MET A 260 -20.93 0.37 7.42
CA MET A 260 -20.70 1.59 6.65
C MET A 260 -20.42 1.25 5.19
N MET A 261 -20.90 2.09 4.29
CA MET A 261 -20.77 1.92 2.84
C MET A 261 -20.36 3.24 2.20
N VAL A 262 -19.81 3.17 1.01
CA VAL A 262 -19.39 4.34 0.23
C VAL A 262 -19.87 4.20 -1.22
N THR A 263 -20.10 5.32 -1.88
CA THR A 263 -20.29 5.38 -3.33
C THR A 263 -18.94 5.23 -4.01
N GLU A 264 -18.93 4.66 -5.23
CA GLU A 264 -17.69 4.46 -6.00
C GLU A 264 -16.59 3.71 -5.22
N PRO A 265 -16.88 2.50 -4.72
CA PRO A 265 -16.01 1.80 -3.76
C PRO A 265 -14.62 1.49 -4.30
N GLU A 266 -14.47 1.36 -5.62
CA GLU A 266 -13.20 1.00 -6.27
C GLU A 266 -12.35 2.20 -6.69
N HIS A 267 -12.88 3.43 -6.54
CA HIS A 267 -12.08 4.64 -6.76
C HIS A 267 -11.02 4.80 -5.67
N ALA A 268 -9.92 5.46 -6.04
CA ALA A 268 -8.90 5.84 -5.06
C ALA A 268 -9.53 6.60 -3.88
N ALA A 269 -9.16 6.24 -2.67
CA ALA A 269 -9.55 7.00 -1.49
C ALA A 269 -8.86 8.37 -1.52
N ASN A 270 -9.64 9.42 -1.40
CA ASN A 270 -9.18 10.80 -1.42
C ASN A 270 -9.78 11.62 -0.29
N GLY A 271 -9.34 12.84 -0.14
CA GLY A 271 -9.79 13.68 0.95
C GLY A 271 -9.22 13.27 2.31
N LEU A 272 -8.12 12.54 2.29
CA LEU A 272 -7.49 12.04 3.50
C LEU A 272 -6.57 13.07 4.15
N SER A 273 -6.50 13.05 5.46
CA SER A 273 -5.37 13.63 6.18
C SER A 273 -4.22 12.62 6.25
N GLY A 274 -3.00 13.10 6.47
CA GLY A 274 -1.86 12.24 6.76
C GLY A 274 -2.13 11.31 7.94
N LEU A 275 -2.78 11.81 9.01
CA LEU A 275 -3.16 10.99 10.16
C LEU A 275 -4.08 9.83 9.77
N SER A 276 -5.05 10.08 8.91
CA SER A 276 -5.99 9.06 8.45
C SER A 276 -5.35 8.03 7.54
N MET A 277 -4.45 8.46 6.67
CA MET A 277 -3.62 7.57 5.86
C MET A 277 -2.74 6.68 6.75
N LEU A 278 -2.02 7.28 7.69
CA LEU A 278 -1.13 6.55 8.61
C LEU A 278 -1.92 5.54 9.46
N ALA A 279 -3.12 5.91 9.94
CA ALA A 279 -3.98 5.01 10.69
C ALA A 279 -4.39 3.77 9.86
N TRP A 280 -4.75 3.96 8.58
CA TRP A 280 -5.06 2.86 7.69
C TRP A 280 -3.84 1.97 7.43
N LEU A 281 -2.66 2.56 7.23
CA LEU A 281 -1.42 1.82 7.01
C LEU A 281 -1.03 0.99 8.24
N ASP A 282 -1.14 1.55 9.44
CA ASP A 282 -0.89 0.82 10.68
C ASP A 282 -1.90 -0.32 10.85
N TRP A 283 -3.20 -0.04 10.68
CA TRP A 283 -4.24 -1.08 10.72
C TRP A 283 -3.96 -2.23 9.76
N ALA A 284 -3.45 -1.94 8.56
CA ALA A 284 -3.11 -2.93 7.54
C ALA A 284 -1.72 -3.58 7.75
N ALA A 285 -1.00 -3.21 8.80
CA ALA A 285 0.39 -3.62 9.05
C ALA A 285 1.33 -3.32 7.87
N LEU A 286 1.11 -2.21 7.18
CA LEU A 286 1.98 -1.62 6.16
C LEU A 286 2.77 -0.47 6.77
N ARG A 287 3.53 0.25 5.99
CA ARG A 287 4.18 1.51 6.37
C ARG A 287 4.04 2.56 5.27
N PRO A 288 4.19 3.86 5.60
CA PRO A 288 4.26 4.88 4.58
C PRO A 288 5.50 4.70 3.70
N MET A 289 5.34 5.02 2.41
CA MET A 289 6.42 5.05 1.43
C MET A 289 7.24 6.32 1.62
N THR A 290 8.58 6.25 1.50
CA THR A 290 9.40 7.44 1.44
C THR A 290 9.38 8.05 0.04
N GLU A 291 9.67 9.35 -0.08
CA GLU A 291 9.78 9.98 -1.40
C GLU A 291 10.96 9.46 -2.24
N LEU A 292 11.94 8.81 -1.60
CA LEU A 292 13.05 8.14 -2.29
C LEU A 292 12.57 6.80 -2.88
N GLU A 293 11.81 6.02 -2.11
CA GLU A 293 11.17 4.78 -2.60
C GLU A 293 10.18 5.05 -3.73
N TYR A 294 9.47 6.20 -3.70
CA TYR A 294 8.57 6.62 -4.76
C TYR A 294 9.30 6.70 -6.12
N GLU A 295 10.45 7.39 -6.19
CA GLU A 295 11.21 7.50 -7.45
C GLU A 295 11.76 6.15 -7.91
N LYS A 296 12.21 5.29 -6.98
CA LYS A 296 12.61 3.91 -7.27
C LYS A 296 11.46 3.11 -7.87
N ALA A 297 10.28 3.18 -7.25
CA ALA A 297 9.08 2.46 -7.70
C ALA A 297 8.66 2.89 -9.11
N CYS A 298 8.83 4.16 -9.47
CA CYS A 298 8.53 4.68 -10.79
C CYS A 298 9.53 4.23 -11.85
N ARG A 299 10.83 4.44 -11.62
CA ARG A 299 11.88 4.32 -12.64
C ARG A 299 12.49 2.93 -12.76
N GLY A 300 12.49 2.17 -11.69
CA GLY A 300 13.24 0.93 -11.63
C GLY A 300 14.71 1.12 -11.25
N GLY A 301 15.44 -0.01 -11.16
CA GLY A 301 16.85 -0.02 -10.83
C GLY A 301 17.75 0.25 -12.03
N ASN A 302 18.85 0.98 -11.81
CA ASN A 302 19.91 1.25 -12.79
C ASN A 302 19.47 1.96 -14.10
N ASN A 303 18.25 2.41 -14.22
CA ASN A 303 17.78 3.17 -15.38
C ASN A 303 18.31 4.60 -15.32
N THR A 304 18.79 5.10 -16.47
CA THR A 304 19.12 6.53 -16.61
C THR A 304 17.81 7.32 -16.60
N PRO A 305 17.64 8.29 -15.67
CA PRO A 305 16.44 9.10 -15.63
C PRO A 305 16.28 9.92 -16.92
N ALA A 306 15.11 9.79 -17.56
CA ALA A 306 14.80 10.64 -18.69
C ALA A 306 14.32 12.01 -18.21
N PRO A 307 14.70 13.10 -18.89
CA PRO A 307 14.19 14.44 -18.57
C PRO A 307 12.66 14.50 -18.68
N LEU A 308 11.99 15.08 -17.67
CA LEU A 308 10.55 15.33 -17.66
C LEU A 308 9.67 14.06 -17.78
N GLU A 309 10.20 12.90 -17.41
CA GLU A 309 9.49 11.62 -17.54
C GLU A 309 8.35 11.48 -16.52
N TYR A 310 7.32 10.77 -16.97
CA TYR A 310 6.25 10.24 -16.12
C TYR A 310 6.55 8.81 -15.67
N ALA A 311 5.73 8.26 -14.81
CA ALA A 311 5.91 6.93 -14.22
C ALA A 311 6.11 5.82 -15.27
N TRP A 312 5.59 5.97 -16.48
CA TRP A 312 5.80 5.01 -17.58
C TRP A 312 7.10 5.20 -18.36
N GLY A 313 7.98 6.13 -17.93
CA GLY A 313 9.36 6.24 -18.40
C GLY A 313 9.58 7.04 -19.68
N ASN A 314 8.63 7.87 -20.09
CA ASN A 314 8.78 8.82 -21.18
C ASN A 314 7.93 10.09 -20.94
N THR A 315 7.90 11.02 -21.90
CA THR A 315 7.23 12.31 -21.79
C THR A 315 5.86 12.37 -22.48
N SER A 316 5.40 11.26 -23.06
CA SER A 316 4.09 11.19 -23.72
C SER A 316 2.99 11.14 -22.68
N ILE A 317 2.14 12.15 -22.62
CA ILE A 317 1.00 12.20 -21.72
C ILE A 317 -0.26 12.62 -22.45
N THR A 318 -1.33 11.89 -22.23
CA THR A 318 -2.67 12.20 -22.75
C THR A 318 -3.66 12.09 -21.61
N ALA A 319 -4.43 13.16 -21.38
CA ALA A 319 -5.47 13.16 -20.37
C ALA A 319 -6.54 12.10 -20.68
N ILE A 320 -7.07 11.49 -19.62
CA ILE A 320 -8.23 10.59 -19.77
C ILE A 320 -9.42 11.34 -20.37
N GLY A 321 -10.17 10.63 -21.22
CA GLY A 321 -11.33 11.17 -21.90
C GLY A 321 -12.61 11.08 -21.05
N THR A 322 -13.71 10.67 -21.69
CA THR A 322 -14.99 10.49 -21.01
C THR A 322 -15.05 9.14 -20.31
N PRO A 323 -15.53 9.06 -19.06
CA PRO A 323 -15.73 7.79 -18.40
C PRO A 323 -16.88 7.00 -18.99
N LEU A 324 -16.72 5.69 -19.05
CA LEU A 324 -17.75 4.71 -19.35
C LEU A 324 -18.03 3.90 -18.09
N ASN A 325 -19.30 3.73 -17.72
CA ASN A 325 -19.72 3.03 -16.50
C ASN A 325 -19.12 3.62 -15.21
N TYR A 326 -19.00 4.95 -15.13
CA TYR A 326 -18.39 5.65 -14.00
C TYR A 326 -18.94 5.17 -12.65
N GLY A 327 -18.04 4.94 -11.70
CA GLY A 327 -18.34 4.48 -10.34
C GLY A 327 -18.67 2.98 -10.21
N ASN A 328 -18.64 2.23 -11.32
CA ASN A 328 -18.88 0.78 -11.32
C ASN A 328 -17.55 -0.01 -11.47
N SER A 329 -17.57 -1.29 -11.12
CA SER A 329 -16.40 -2.18 -11.20
C SER A 329 -15.87 -2.39 -12.63
N ASN A 330 -16.68 -2.10 -13.65
CA ASN A 330 -16.30 -2.15 -15.06
C ASN A 330 -16.07 -0.76 -15.67
N GLU A 331 -15.75 0.24 -14.86
CA GLU A 331 -15.37 1.58 -15.31
C GLU A 331 -14.17 1.52 -16.23
N THR A 332 -14.29 2.20 -17.36
CA THR A 332 -13.22 2.42 -18.35
C THR A 332 -13.28 3.84 -18.89
N TRP A 333 -12.24 4.24 -19.63
CA TRP A 333 -12.12 5.58 -20.18
C TRP A 333 -11.91 5.53 -21.69
N THR A 334 -12.48 6.48 -22.41
CA THR A 334 -12.45 6.48 -23.89
C THR A 334 -11.06 6.71 -24.47
N SER A 335 -10.15 7.33 -23.71
CA SER A 335 -8.78 7.62 -24.14
C SER A 335 -7.92 8.02 -22.93
N GLY A 336 -6.61 8.17 -23.16
CA GLY A 336 -5.67 8.73 -22.22
C GLY A 336 -4.86 7.67 -21.49
N ASN A 337 -3.78 8.13 -20.85
CA ASN A 337 -2.88 7.32 -20.04
C ASN A 337 -2.59 7.95 -18.66
N ALA A 338 -3.19 9.11 -18.38
CA ALA A 338 -3.06 9.79 -17.09
C ALA A 338 -4.32 10.60 -16.74
N ASN A 339 -4.65 10.58 -15.46
CA ASN A 339 -5.74 11.41 -14.91
C ASN A 339 -5.14 12.68 -14.27
N TYR A 340 -5.30 13.83 -14.95
CA TYR A 340 -4.77 15.12 -14.53
C TYR A 340 -5.67 16.28 -15.00
N ALA A 341 -5.31 17.53 -14.74
CA ALA A 341 -6.17 18.73 -14.92
C ALA A 341 -6.79 18.91 -16.31
N ASN A 342 -6.24 18.33 -17.36
CA ASN A 342 -6.82 18.38 -18.70
C ASN A 342 -7.89 17.31 -18.95
N GLY A 343 -8.15 16.44 -17.99
CA GLY A 343 -9.23 15.45 -17.99
C GLY A 343 -10.53 16.02 -17.43
N PRO A 344 -11.52 15.16 -17.17
CA PRO A 344 -12.86 15.57 -16.73
C PRO A 344 -12.94 16.04 -15.27
N GLY A 345 -11.82 16.07 -14.51
CA GLY A 345 -11.80 16.51 -13.11
C GLY A 345 -12.44 15.52 -12.13
N LEU A 346 -12.44 14.25 -12.45
CA LEU A 346 -13.03 13.17 -11.67
C LEU A 346 -11.95 12.18 -11.23
N LEU A 347 -12.10 11.57 -10.07
CA LEU A 347 -11.29 10.42 -9.70
C LEU A 347 -11.59 9.23 -10.59
N MET A 348 -10.63 8.36 -10.73
CA MET A 348 -10.69 7.16 -11.53
C MET A 348 -10.71 5.92 -10.62
N ARG A 349 -11.38 4.87 -11.08
CA ARG A 349 -11.25 3.54 -10.49
C ARG A 349 -9.78 3.10 -10.53
N CYS A 350 -9.27 2.58 -9.44
CA CYS A 350 -7.91 2.02 -9.38
C CYS A 350 -7.71 0.97 -10.48
N GLY A 351 -6.66 1.12 -11.28
CA GLY A 351 -6.36 0.21 -12.39
C GLY A 351 -7.25 0.34 -13.63
N ALA A 352 -8.08 1.37 -13.75
CA ALA A 352 -9.04 1.50 -14.85
C ALA A 352 -8.41 1.58 -16.25
N LEU A 353 -7.14 1.96 -16.36
CA LEU A 353 -6.39 2.04 -17.63
C LEU A 353 -5.69 0.73 -18.00
N ALA A 354 -5.60 -0.22 -17.07
CA ALA A 354 -4.97 -1.52 -17.31
C ALA A 354 -5.94 -2.48 -18.00
N THR A 355 -5.53 -3.03 -19.13
CA THR A 355 -6.25 -4.08 -19.86
C THR A 355 -5.28 -5.22 -20.20
N ALA A 356 -5.80 -6.37 -20.60
CA ALA A 356 -4.97 -7.50 -21.03
C ALA A 356 -4.05 -7.19 -22.23
N SER A 357 -4.29 -6.08 -22.96
CA SER A 357 -3.52 -5.68 -24.14
C SER A 357 -2.81 -4.33 -24.00
N SER A 358 -3.03 -3.59 -22.92
CA SER A 358 -2.33 -2.31 -22.71
C SER A 358 -0.85 -2.54 -22.40
N ASN A 359 0.00 -1.74 -23.05
CA ASN A 359 1.42 -1.65 -22.70
C ASN A 359 1.61 -0.70 -21.50
N ARG A 360 2.85 -0.55 -21.04
CA ARG A 360 3.24 0.29 -19.90
C ARG A 360 2.73 1.74 -20.02
N GLU A 361 2.93 2.37 -21.19
CA GLU A 361 2.49 3.76 -21.44
C GLU A 361 0.97 3.87 -21.43
N GLN A 362 0.27 2.98 -22.13
CA GLN A 362 -1.19 2.99 -22.24
C GLN A 362 -1.90 2.80 -20.90
N SER A 363 -1.33 1.99 -20.02
CA SER A 363 -1.87 1.74 -18.68
C SER A 363 -1.42 2.75 -17.64
N GLY A 364 -0.47 3.64 -17.96
CA GLY A 364 0.13 4.57 -16.99
C GLY A 364 1.04 3.87 -15.96
N ALA A 365 1.44 2.62 -16.22
CA ALA A 365 2.20 1.81 -15.27
C ALA A 365 3.66 2.25 -15.14
N THR A 366 4.24 2.05 -13.96
CA THR A 366 5.67 2.25 -13.69
C THR A 366 6.54 1.17 -14.37
N PHE A 367 7.86 1.28 -14.21
CA PHE A 367 8.79 0.22 -14.64
C PHE A 367 8.43 -1.15 -14.04
N TYR A 368 8.00 -1.17 -12.79
CA TYR A 368 7.66 -2.40 -12.08
C TYR A 368 6.19 -2.82 -12.21
N GLY A 369 5.35 -2.11 -12.93
CA GLY A 369 3.93 -2.42 -13.10
C GLY A 369 3.03 -1.87 -11.98
N ILE A 370 3.52 -0.92 -11.19
CA ILE A 370 2.71 -0.17 -10.23
C ILE A 370 1.90 0.88 -11.00
N MET A 371 0.64 1.05 -10.65
CA MET A 371 -0.32 1.89 -11.38
C MET A 371 -0.52 3.25 -10.71
N GLU A 372 -0.97 4.23 -11.47
CA GLU A 372 -1.40 5.57 -11.02
C GLU A 372 -0.33 6.39 -10.26
N MET A 373 0.95 6.08 -10.40
CA MET A 373 2.04 6.86 -9.78
C MET A 373 2.25 8.25 -10.44
N SER A 374 1.53 8.57 -11.52
CA SER A 374 1.48 9.88 -12.17
C SER A 374 0.02 10.22 -12.46
N GLY A 375 -0.59 11.00 -11.55
CA GLY A 375 -1.99 11.44 -11.64
C GLY A 375 -2.92 10.69 -10.70
N ASN A 376 -4.21 10.83 -10.91
CA ASN A 376 -5.35 10.33 -10.13
C ASN A 376 -5.42 10.96 -8.73
N ALA A 377 -4.91 10.39 -7.67
CA ALA A 377 -4.76 11.06 -6.38
C ALA A 377 -3.28 11.23 -6.04
N ALA A 378 -2.90 12.41 -5.55
CA ALA A 378 -1.52 12.65 -5.11
C ALA A 378 -1.21 11.81 -3.86
N GLU A 379 -0.04 11.22 -3.80
CA GLU A 379 0.33 10.26 -2.75
C GLU A 379 1.23 10.91 -1.70
N LEU A 380 0.84 10.80 -0.44
CA LEU A 380 1.67 11.24 0.67
C LEU A 380 2.84 10.27 0.89
N CYS A 381 4.05 10.80 0.79
CA CYS A 381 5.29 10.10 1.08
C CYS A 381 5.98 10.70 2.30
N VAL A 382 6.77 9.91 3.01
CA VAL A 382 7.63 10.43 4.08
C VAL A 382 8.69 11.32 3.46
N TYR A 383 8.73 12.55 3.95
CA TYR A 383 9.64 13.60 3.49
C TYR A 383 11.08 13.31 3.92
N ALA A 384 12.05 13.43 3.00
CA ALA A 384 13.46 13.21 3.29
C ALA A 384 14.16 14.42 3.92
N GLY A 385 13.43 15.49 4.26
CA GLY A 385 13.93 16.62 5.02
C GLY A 385 13.99 16.36 6.53
N THR A 386 14.39 17.35 7.32
CA THR A 386 14.72 17.21 8.74
C THR A 386 13.67 16.44 9.54
N GLU A 387 12.40 16.79 9.39
CA GLU A 387 11.32 16.24 10.20
C GLU A 387 11.01 14.77 9.83
N GLY A 388 11.08 14.43 8.55
CA GLY A 388 10.84 13.07 8.07
C GLY A 388 12.01 12.12 8.32
N ARG A 389 13.24 12.62 8.49
CA ARG A 389 14.46 11.79 8.70
C ARG A 389 14.44 10.95 9.99
N MET A 390 13.52 11.22 10.90
CA MET A 390 13.32 10.39 12.09
C MET A 390 12.63 9.05 11.78
N PHE A 391 12.00 8.92 10.61
CA PHE A 391 11.34 7.69 10.18
C PHE A 391 12.37 6.56 9.97
N THR A 392 12.12 5.42 10.58
CA THR A 392 13.03 4.26 10.59
C THR A 392 12.54 3.07 9.77
N GLY A 393 11.42 3.23 9.05
CA GLY A 393 10.87 2.18 8.19
C GLY A 393 10.13 1.07 8.94
N ASN A 394 9.78 1.28 10.21
CA ASN A 394 8.96 0.33 10.97
C ASN A 394 7.61 0.13 10.26
N HIS A 395 7.12 -1.11 10.25
CA HIS A 395 5.77 -1.40 9.80
C HIS A 395 4.76 -1.11 10.91
N GLY A 396 3.53 -0.87 10.53
CA GLY A 396 2.40 -0.88 11.44
C GLY A 396 2.23 -2.25 12.08
N ASP A 397 1.74 -2.28 13.30
CA ASP A 397 1.53 -3.51 14.04
C ASP A 397 0.07 -3.99 14.06
N GLY A 398 -0.81 -3.22 13.41
CA GLY A 398 -2.24 -3.48 13.32
C GLY A 398 -3.04 -3.06 14.55
N ILE A 399 -2.40 -2.35 15.50
CA ILE A 399 -3.02 -1.85 16.73
C ILE A 399 -3.00 -0.32 16.67
N LEU A 400 -4.13 0.31 16.92
CA LEU A 400 -4.27 1.76 16.88
C LEU A 400 -4.38 2.34 18.28
N SER A 401 -4.13 3.64 18.41
CA SER A 401 -4.39 4.40 19.62
C SER A 401 -5.89 4.41 19.98
N ALA A 402 -6.24 4.91 21.16
CA ALA A 402 -7.62 5.05 21.60
C ALA A 402 -8.45 5.97 20.68
N THR A 403 -7.83 6.84 19.91
CA THR A 403 -8.45 7.74 18.92
C THR A 403 -8.30 7.22 17.48
N ALA A 404 -8.02 5.93 17.33
CA ALA A 404 -7.78 5.25 16.04
C ALA A 404 -6.73 5.96 15.17
N GLU A 405 -5.64 6.40 15.77
CA GLU A 405 -4.45 6.92 15.09
C GLU A 405 -3.36 5.87 15.09
N ALA A 406 -2.45 5.94 14.11
CA ALA A 406 -1.22 5.17 14.14
C ALA A 406 -0.41 5.50 15.41
N ASN A 407 0.12 4.48 16.07
CA ASN A 407 0.89 4.63 17.31
C ASN A 407 2.35 4.18 17.18
N GLU A 408 2.79 3.89 15.97
CA GLU A 408 4.15 3.45 15.68
C GLU A 408 5.20 4.52 16.00
N ALA A 409 6.23 4.11 16.72
CA ALA A 409 7.34 5.00 17.05
C ALA A 409 8.05 5.49 15.77
N ASN A 410 8.45 6.76 15.76
CA ASN A 410 9.17 7.41 14.65
C ASN A 410 8.39 7.52 13.32
N TRP A 411 7.09 7.24 13.34
CA TRP A 411 6.25 7.58 12.19
C TRP A 411 5.97 9.09 12.11
N PRO A 412 5.69 9.63 10.90
CA PRO A 412 5.22 11.00 10.75
C PRO A 412 4.01 11.25 11.65
N SER A 413 4.09 12.21 12.55
CA SER A 413 3.04 12.51 13.53
C SER A 413 2.46 13.90 13.32
N ALA A 414 1.29 14.16 13.89
CA ALA A 414 0.66 15.47 13.89
C ALA A 414 1.49 16.56 14.61
N ILE A 415 2.43 16.16 15.45
CA ILE A 415 3.28 17.07 16.22
C ILE A 415 4.51 17.50 15.40
N ASN A 416 5.03 16.62 14.54
CA ASN A 416 6.14 16.89 13.62
C ASN A 416 5.58 17.23 12.23
N GLU A 417 5.03 18.37 12.12
CA GLU A 417 4.02 18.82 11.17
C GLU A 417 4.41 18.78 9.70
N LEU A 418 5.69 18.69 9.37
CA LEU A 418 6.19 18.79 7.99
C LEU A 418 6.91 17.51 7.55
N SER A 419 6.42 16.35 8.00
CA SER A 419 7.06 15.06 7.75
C SER A 419 6.53 14.30 6.52
N LEU A 420 5.49 14.82 5.86
CA LEU A 420 4.89 14.23 4.67
C LEU A 420 4.95 15.20 3.48
N LEU A 421 5.19 14.68 2.28
CA LEU A 421 5.23 15.41 1.02
C LEU A 421 4.40 14.69 -0.03
N SER A 422 3.58 15.40 -0.80
CA SER A 422 2.82 14.82 -1.91
C SER A 422 3.70 14.59 -3.14
N ARG A 423 3.53 13.43 -3.77
CA ARG A 423 4.17 13.04 -5.03
C ARG A 423 3.12 12.61 -6.05
N GLY A 424 3.52 12.58 -7.34
CA GLY A 424 2.71 12.07 -8.43
C GLY A 424 1.67 13.02 -9.01
N GLY A 425 1.31 14.09 -8.29
CA GLY A 425 0.22 14.97 -8.69
C GLY A 425 -1.14 14.27 -8.70
N SER A 426 -2.19 14.99 -9.02
CA SER A 426 -3.57 14.48 -8.96
C SER A 426 -4.37 14.84 -10.21
N TYR A 427 -5.62 14.37 -10.25
CA TYR A 427 -6.59 14.68 -11.32
C TYR A 427 -6.84 16.19 -11.55
N SER A 428 -6.43 17.06 -10.63
CA SER A 428 -6.58 18.52 -10.74
C SER A 428 -5.28 19.28 -10.96
N ASN A 429 -4.14 18.58 -11.01
CA ASN A 429 -2.83 19.19 -11.16
C ASN A 429 -2.38 19.30 -12.61
N ALA A 430 -1.50 20.27 -12.89
CA ALA A 430 -0.86 20.39 -14.20
C ALA A 430 0.06 19.20 -14.49
N ASN A 431 0.21 18.85 -15.75
CA ASN A 431 1.05 17.71 -16.18
C ASN A 431 2.50 17.77 -15.65
N SER A 432 3.06 18.97 -15.49
CA SER A 432 4.42 19.14 -14.92
C SER A 432 4.55 18.66 -13.46
N GLU A 433 3.44 18.57 -12.74
CA GLU A 433 3.42 18.12 -11.35
C GLU A 433 3.36 16.59 -11.23
N LEU A 434 2.99 15.91 -12.33
CA LEU A 434 2.93 14.45 -12.44
C LEU A 434 4.28 13.81 -12.78
N GLN A 435 5.29 14.60 -13.13
CA GLN A 435 6.62 14.12 -13.46
C GLN A 435 7.28 13.43 -12.26
N VAL A 436 8.00 12.35 -12.52
CA VAL A 436 8.55 11.49 -11.46
C VAL A 436 9.46 12.24 -10.50
N SER A 437 10.28 13.17 -10.97
CA SER A 437 11.17 13.95 -10.09
C SER A 437 10.54 15.23 -9.52
N SER A 438 9.29 15.55 -9.89
CA SER A 438 8.65 16.78 -9.43
C SER A 438 8.41 16.75 -7.91
N ARG A 439 8.90 17.78 -7.20
CA ARG A 439 8.78 17.97 -5.76
C ARG A 439 8.30 19.40 -5.47
N VAL A 440 7.34 19.88 -6.27
CA VAL A 440 6.84 21.27 -6.20
C VAL A 440 6.04 21.55 -4.93
N TYR A 441 5.44 20.53 -4.33
CA TYR A 441 4.68 20.69 -3.09
C TYR A 441 5.59 20.89 -1.89
N PHE A 442 5.13 21.74 -0.97
CA PHE A 442 5.76 21.87 0.34
C PHE A 442 5.41 20.65 1.21
N PRO A 443 6.29 20.31 2.18
CA PRO A 443 5.92 19.40 3.24
C PRO A 443 4.60 19.85 3.89
N GLN A 444 3.71 18.89 4.14
CA GLN A 444 2.35 19.17 4.59
C GLN A 444 2.14 18.74 6.04
N TYR A 445 1.26 19.45 6.71
CA TYR A 445 0.80 19.04 8.03
C TYR A 445 0.03 17.73 7.94
N SER A 446 0.35 16.78 8.79
CA SER A 446 -0.27 15.46 8.78
C SER A 446 -1.78 15.49 9.06
N TYR A 447 -2.30 16.54 9.67
CA TYR A 447 -3.73 16.74 9.92
C TYR A 447 -4.48 17.48 8.79
N SER A 448 -3.78 18.08 7.83
CA SER A 448 -4.43 18.78 6.72
C SER A 448 -5.16 17.81 5.80
N VAL A 449 -6.37 18.17 5.40
CA VAL A 449 -7.22 17.39 4.50
C VAL A 449 -7.28 18.08 3.14
N PHE A 450 -6.93 17.36 2.09
CA PHE A 450 -7.02 17.85 0.71
C PHE A 450 -7.79 16.86 -0.14
N THR A 451 -8.77 17.34 -0.87
CA THR A 451 -9.65 16.50 -1.72
C THR A 451 -8.92 15.75 -2.82
N THR A 452 -7.69 16.12 -3.13
CA THR A 452 -6.86 15.57 -4.19
C THR A 452 -5.81 14.59 -3.68
N ILE A 453 -5.73 14.38 -2.35
CA ILE A 453 -4.72 13.52 -1.74
C ILE A 453 -5.33 12.18 -1.35
N GLY A 454 -4.67 11.14 -1.79
CA GLY A 454 -4.86 9.75 -1.41
C GLY A 454 -3.62 9.18 -0.74
N GLY A 455 -3.39 7.89 -0.90
CA GLY A 455 -2.24 7.24 -0.30
C GLY A 455 -1.98 5.85 -0.82
N ARG A 456 -0.77 5.38 -0.54
CA ARG A 456 -0.25 4.06 -0.89
C ARG A 456 0.69 3.58 0.21
N GLY A 457 0.59 2.31 0.55
CA GLY A 457 1.47 1.70 1.53
C GLY A 457 2.57 0.87 0.87
N VAL A 458 3.63 0.66 1.65
CA VAL A 458 4.72 -0.25 1.28
C VAL A 458 5.03 -1.18 2.45
N ARG A 459 5.78 -2.24 2.16
CA ARG A 459 6.34 -3.12 3.17
C ARG A 459 7.73 -3.57 2.72
N THR A 460 8.71 -3.57 3.63
CA THR A 460 10.07 -4.02 3.34
C THR A 460 10.04 -5.46 2.82
N GLY A 461 10.78 -5.75 1.76
CA GLY A 461 10.96 -7.10 1.24
C GLY A 461 11.90 -7.89 2.16
N GLU A 462 11.53 -9.12 2.47
CA GLU A 462 12.30 -10.05 3.31
C GLU A 462 12.92 -11.15 2.47
#